data_368020ad3d2a138362471d6f1856bc17
#
_entry.id   368020ad3d2a138362471d6f1856bc17
#
_cell.length_a   1.000
_cell.length_b   1.000
_cell.length_c   1.000
_cell.angle_alpha   90.00
_cell.angle_beta   90.00
_cell.angle_gamma   90.00
#
_symmetry.space_group_name_H-M   'P 1'
#
loop_
_entity.id
_entity.type
_entity.pdbx_description
1 polymer ?
#
loop_
_entity_poly.entity_id
_entity_poly.type
_entity_poly.pdbx_seq_one_letter_code
_entity_poly.pdbx_strand_id
1 'polypeptide(L)'
;TIDIKKFYDHCTREPVYHFFVQKLKTSPDVAEILTNIITYDGSIPTGCPTSQIMAFYAYFDMFSEVYDIAQKCGCKFTLYVDDMTFSSKEPFSPHQLRQMVDRVLRKYGHRPKYPKVKYYGPSDYKPITGTIVTPRQSLAVPNGLQKTIYNAFQSVKPFIDAESHSEEDVKQILSLKGQIQAARNIEEGKFPEIRRLIN
;
A
#
# COMPACT_ATOMS: atom_id res chain seq x y z
N THR A 1 -6.05 -0.88 11.04
CA THR A 1 -5.95 -0.59 9.58
C THR A 1 -7.33 -0.58 8.95
N ILE A 2 -7.51 0.25 7.93
CA ILE A 2 -8.75 0.37 7.15
C ILE A 2 -8.36 0.50 5.67
N ASP A 3 -8.80 -0.47 4.85
CA ASP A 3 -8.61 -0.50 3.39
C ASP A 3 -9.88 0.06 2.72
N ILE A 4 -9.75 0.91 1.71
CA ILE A 4 -10.89 1.46 0.96
C ILE A 4 -11.32 0.43 -0.10
N LYS A 5 -12.61 0.12 -0.16
CA LYS A 5 -13.14 -0.84 -1.11
C LYS A 5 -13.12 -0.27 -2.53
N LYS A 6 -12.43 -0.95 -3.46
CA LYS A 6 -12.40 -0.61 -4.89
C LYS A 6 -12.06 0.89 -5.10
N PHE A 7 -10.96 1.35 -4.49
CA PHE A 7 -10.63 2.77 -4.41
C PHE A 7 -10.66 3.44 -5.78
N TYR A 8 -9.87 2.96 -6.73
CA TYR A 8 -9.78 3.57 -8.07
C TYR A 8 -11.10 3.54 -8.85
N ASP A 9 -11.88 2.45 -8.75
CA ASP A 9 -13.20 2.34 -9.41
C ASP A 9 -14.18 3.44 -8.93
N HIS A 10 -13.97 3.97 -7.70
CA HIS A 10 -14.77 5.04 -7.12
C HIS A 10 -14.06 6.41 -7.16
N CYS A 11 -12.84 6.49 -7.70
CA CYS A 11 -12.19 7.77 -7.99
C CYS A 11 -12.72 8.31 -9.31
N THR A 12 -13.90 8.94 -9.24
CA THR A 12 -14.63 9.40 -10.43
C THR A 12 -13.99 10.63 -11.07
N ARG A 13 -14.42 10.89 -12.29
CA ARG A 13 -13.95 12.00 -13.15
C ARG A 13 -14.16 13.38 -12.53
N GLU A 14 -15.28 13.59 -11.82
CA GLU A 14 -15.66 14.90 -11.30
C GLU A 14 -14.67 15.47 -10.25
N PRO A 15 -14.25 14.74 -9.21
CA PRO A 15 -13.20 15.20 -8.30
C PRO A 15 -11.85 15.49 -8.99
N VAL A 16 -11.50 14.74 -10.04
CA VAL A 16 -10.28 15.00 -10.84
C VAL A 16 -10.40 16.34 -11.56
N TYR A 17 -11.53 16.60 -12.20
CA TYR A 17 -11.80 17.89 -12.86
C TYR A 17 -11.77 19.06 -11.87
N HIS A 18 -12.43 18.90 -10.73
CA HIS A 18 -12.43 19.92 -9.67
C HIS A 18 -11.04 20.18 -9.09
N PHE A 19 -10.19 19.16 -8.98
CA PHE A 19 -8.80 19.36 -8.60
C PHE A 19 -8.08 20.31 -9.56
N PHE A 20 -8.20 20.10 -10.87
CA PHE A 20 -7.57 20.99 -11.84
C PHE A 20 -8.11 22.42 -11.81
N VAL A 21 -9.43 22.59 -11.79
CA VAL A 21 -10.04 23.92 -11.79
C VAL A 21 -9.83 24.64 -10.45
N GLN A 22 -10.09 23.97 -9.33
CA GLN A 22 -10.17 24.64 -8.03
C GLN A 22 -8.81 24.73 -7.32
N LYS A 23 -7.98 23.68 -7.40
CA LYS A 23 -6.68 23.65 -6.70
C LYS A 23 -5.56 24.17 -7.60
N LEU A 24 -5.49 23.75 -8.86
CA LEU A 24 -4.47 24.20 -9.80
C LEU A 24 -4.85 25.46 -10.59
N LYS A 25 -6.10 25.93 -10.48
CA LYS A 25 -6.59 27.16 -11.13
C LYS A 25 -6.42 27.15 -12.66
N THR A 26 -6.50 25.96 -13.28
CA THR A 26 -6.51 25.87 -14.74
C THR A 26 -7.84 26.36 -15.31
N SER A 27 -7.83 26.79 -16.60
CA SER A 27 -9.07 27.08 -17.30
C SER A 27 -9.93 25.83 -17.48
N PRO A 28 -11.26 25.95 -17.59
CA PRO A 28 -12.16 24.80 -17.71
C PRO A 28 -11.85 23.87 -18.89
N ASP A 29 -11.45 24.41 -20.04
CA ASP A 29 -11.06 23.65 -21.23
C ASP A 29 -9.78 22.84 -21.01
N VAL A 30 -8.77 23.42 -20.38
CA VAL A 30 -7.54 22.71 -20.00
C VAL A 30 -7.83 21.63 -18.96
N ALA A 31 -8.64 21.94 -17.95
CA ALA A 31 -9.06 20.96 -16.94
C ALA A 31 -9.79 19.77 -17.56
N GLU A 32 -10.64 20.02 -18.56
CA GLU A 32 -11.37 19.00 -19.32
C GLU A 32 -10.41 18.05 -20.04
N ILE A 33 -9.43 18.60 -20.76
CA ILE A 33 -8.40 17.83 -21.48
C ILE A 33 -7.59 16.98 -20.52
N LEU A 34 -7.08 17.58 -19.43
CA LEU A 34 -6.28 16.88 -18.42
C LEU A 34 -7.08 15.77 -17.76
N THR A 35 -8.35 16.03 -17.44
CA THR A 35 -9.24 15.02 -16.85
C THR A 35 -9.45 13.83 -17.79
N ASN A 36 -9.63 14.08 -19.09
CA ASN A 36 -9.77 13.03 -20.09
C ASN A 36 -8.50 12.17 -20.25
N ILE A 37 -7.31 12.75 -20.07
CA ILE A 37 -6.04 12.02 -20.08
C ILE A 37 -5.89 11.12 -18.82
N ILE A 38 -6.39 11.57 -17.68
CA ILE A 38 -6.22 10.89 -16.38
C ILE A 38 -7.29 9.83 -16.14
N THR A 39 -8.48 9.97 -16.71
CA THR A 39 -9.61 9.08 -16.47
C THR A 39 -9.92 8.21 -17.68
N TYR A 40 -10.36 6.98 -17.43
CA TYR A 40 -10.85 6.04 -18.41
C TYR A 40 -12.16 5.44 -17.92
N ASP A 41 -13.17 5.37 -18.77
CA ASP A 41 -14.51 4.87 -18.42
C ASP A 41 -15.09 5.52 -17.13
N GLY A 42 -14.92 6.84 -17.02
CA GLY A 42 -15.48 7.66 -15.93
C GLY A 42 -14.74 7.60 -14.60
N SER A 43 -13.63 6.88 -14.48
CA SER A 43 -12.85 6.77 -13.26
C SER A 43 -11.33 6.77 -13.52
N ILE A 44 -10.53 6.89 -12.46
CA ILE A 44 -9.06 6.76 -12.55
C ILE A 44 -8.72 5.28 -12.77
N PRO A 45 -8.01 4.91 -13.85
CA PRO A 45 -7.68 3.51 -14.13
C PRO A 45 -6.63 2.97 -13.16
N THR A 46 -6.72 1.69 -12.79
CA THR A 46 -5.69 1.01 -12.01
C THR A 46 -4.46 0.73 -12.87
N GLY A 47 -3.27 0.93 -12.31
CA GLY A 47 -1.99 0.52 -12.94
C GLY A 47 -1.32 1.61 -13.79
N CYS A 48 -1.93 2.77 -14.00
CA CYS A 48 -1.24 3.90 -14.64
C CYS A 48 -0.28 4.58 -13.65
N PRO A 49 0.89 5.06 -14.10
CA PRO A 49 1.87 5.72 -13.24
C PRO A 49 1.33 6.95 -12.50
N THR A 50 0.38 7.67 -13.10
CA THR A 50 -0.24 8.88 -12.54
C THR A 50 -1.40 8.59 -11.59
N SER A 51 -1.98 7.39 -11.62
CA SER A 51 -3.23 7.08 -10.92
C SER A 51 -3.15 7.30 -9.41
N GLN A 52 -2.06 6.85 -8.80
CA GLN A 52 -1.87 6.98 -7.35
C GLN A 52 -1.85 8.43 -6.89
N ILE A 53 -1.04 9.25 -7.56
CA ILE A 53 -0.87 10.65 -7.18
C ILE A 53 -2.13 11.46 -7.49
N MET A 54 -2.78 11.19 -8.59
CA MET A 54 -4.02 11.88 -8.98
C MET A 54 -5.19 11.52 -8.09
N ALA A 55 -5.34 10.24 -7.72
CA ALA A 55 -6.36 9.83 -6.77
C ALA A 55 -6.15 10.49 -5.39
N PHE A 56 -4.91 10.59 -4.91
CA PHE A 56 -4.61 11.30 -3.67
C PHE A 56 -5.03 12.77 -3.73
N TYR A 57 -4.64 13.48 -4.79
CA TYR A 57 -4.95 14.93 -4.91
C TYR A 57 -6.43 15.20 -5.19
N ALA A 58 -7.11 14.38 -6.00
CA ALA A 58 -8.54 14.52 -6.26
C ALA A 58 -9.39 14.31 -4.99
N TYR A 59 -8.90 13.47 -4.05
CA TYR A 59 -9.56 13.17 -2.78
C TYR A 59 -8.79 13.71 -1.57
N PHE A 60 -7.96 14.72 -1.76
CA PHE A 60 -7.16 15.33 -0.70
C PHE A 60 -8.00 15.79 0.49
N ASP A 61 -9.15 16.44 0.24
CA ASP A 61 -10.02 16.94 1.29
C ASP A 61 -10.61 15.77 2.13
N MET A 62 -10.93 14.63 1.50
CA MET A 62 -11.33 13.40 2.20
C MET A 62 -10.22 12.91 3.16
N PHE A 63 -9.00 12.79 2.67
CA PHE A 63 -7.88 12.33 3.49
C PHE A 63 -7.52 13.33 4.59
N SER A 64 -7.70 14.62 4.35
CA SER A 64 -7.53 15.67 5.37
C SER A 64 -8.55 15.53 6.49
N GLU A 65 -9.84 15.30 6.18
CA GLU A 65 -10.85 15.06 7.20
C GLU A 65 -10.55 13.78 8.01
N VAL A 66 -10.05 12.72 7.35
CA VAL A 66 -9.63 11.48 8.04
C VAL A 66 -8.42 11.75 8.95
N TYR A 67 -7.46 12.55 8.50
CA TYR A 67 -6.32 12.99 9.32
C TYR A 67 -6.77 13.72 10.58
N ASP A 68 -7.72 14.68 10.45
CA ASP A 68 -8.26 15.42 11.59
C ASP A 68 -8.96 14.50 12.60
N ILE A 69 -9.69 13.49 12.12
CA ILE A 69 -10.29 12.46 12.98
C ILE A 69 -9.20 11.68 13.73
N ALA A 70 -8.14 11.28 13.04
CA ALA A 70 -7.04 10.58 13.68
C ALA A 70 -6.40 11.40 14.80
N GLN A 71 -6.17 12.71 14.56
CA GLN A 71 -5.64 13.62 15.57
C GLN A 71 -6.57 13.74 16.79
N LYS A 72 -7.88 13.91 16.57
CA LYS A 72 -8.89 13.95 17.64
C LYS A 72 -8.93 12.67 18.47
N CYS A 73 -8.59 11.52 17.87
CA CYS A 73 -8.50 10.23 18.54
C CYS A 73 -7.12 9.94 19.16
N GLY A 74 -6.17 10.88 19.13
CA GLY A 74 -4.81 10.68 19.61
C GLY A 74 -4.01 9.67 18.79
N CYS A 75 -4.36 9.49 17.51
CA CYS A 75 -3.72 8.55 16.60
C CYS A 75 -2.83 9.24 15.58
N LYS A 76 -1.67 8.64 15.31
CA LYS A 76 -0.89 8.94 14.12
C LYS A 76 -1.57 8.29 12.92
N PHE A 77 -1.80 9.04 11.85
CA PHE A 77 -2.34 8.57 10.59
C PHE A 77 -1.24 8.42 9.55
N THR A 78 -1.25 7.31 8.84
CA THR A 78 -0.43 7.09 7.64
C THR A 78 -1.28 6.48 6.55
N LEU A 79 -1.00 6.86 5.30
CA LEU A 79 -1.73 6.44 4.12
C LEU A 79 -0.76 5.82 3.12
N TYR A 80 -1.11 4.66 2.60
CA TYR A 80 -0.44 4.05 1.45
C TYR A 80 -1.50 3.70 0.41
N VAL A 81 -1.67 4.58 -0.58
CA VAL A 81 -2.72 4.53 -1.62
C VAL A 81 -4.12 4.53 -1.00
N ASP A 82 -4.69 3.36 -0.74
CA ASP A 82 -6.02 3.12 -0.15
C ASP A 82 -5.94 2.44 1.23
N ASP A 83 -4.74 2.04 1.67
CA ASP A 83 -4.50 1.46 2.98
C ASP A 83 -4.24 2.55 4.04
N MET A 84 -5.22 2.79 4.89
CA MET A 84 -5.14 3.72 6.01
C MET A 84 -4.69 3.01 7.28
N THR A 85 -3.61 3.47 7.91
CA THR A 85 -3.14 2.95 9.19
C THR A 85 -3.23 4.03 10.27
N PHE A 86 -3.83 3.67 11.39
CA PHE A 86 -3.97 4.49 12.58
C PHE A 86 -3.20 3.83 13.72
N SER A 87 -2.28 4.53 14.33
CA SER A 87 -1.44 3.99 15.43
C SER A 87 -1.37 4.98 16.58
N SER A 88 -1.38 4.46 17.80
CA SER A 88 -1.23 5.25 19.02
C SER A 88 -0.44 4.47 20.07
N LYS A 89 0.27 5.18 20.94
CA LYS A 89 0.87 4.61 22.15
C LYS A 89 -0.15 4.50 23.27
N GLU A 90 -1.16 5.37 23.24
CA GLU A 90 -2.23 5.42 24.22
C GLU A 90 -3.46 4.63 23.73
N PRO A 91 -4.27 4.08 24.64
CA PRO A 91 -5.51 3.41 24.29
C PRO A 91 -6.46 4.37 23.55
N PHE A 92 -7.10 3.88 22.49
CA PHE A 92 -8.15 4.60 21.78
C PHE A 92 -9.31 3.63 21.44
N SER A 93 -10.46 4.16 21.04
CA SER A 93 -11.61 3.35 20.63
C SER A 93 -11.56 3.04 19.12
N PRO A 94 -11.18 1.82 18.69
CA PRO A 94 -11.15 1.45 17.27
C PRO A 94 -12.53 1.52 16.63
N HIS A 95 -13.58 1.24 17.40
CA HIS A 95 -14.97 1.26 16.92
C HIS A 95 -15.42 2.69 16.59
N GLN A 96 -15.16 3.66 17.48
CA GLN A 96 -15.49 5.07 17.25
C GLN A 96 -14.69 5.64 16.08
N LEU A 97 -13.37 5.41 16.04
CA LEU A 97 -12.52 5.81 14.94
C LEU A 97 -13.06 5.29 13.60
N ARG A 98 -13.36 3.98 13.52
CA ARG A 98 -13.92 3.38 12.31
C ARG A 98 -15.24 4.03 11.89
N GLN A 99 -16.16 4.29 12.82
CA GLN A 99 -17.44 4.92 12.50
C GLN A 99 -17.26 6.34 11.94
N MET A 100 -16.35 7.13 12.51
CA MET A 100 -16.08 8.49 12.04
C MET A 100 -15.44 8.45 10.65
N VAL A 101 -14.44 7.60 10.44
CA VAL A 101 -13.79 7.41 9.14
C VAL A 101 -14.79 6.91 8.09
N ASP A 102 -15.65 5.93 8.40
CA ASP A 102 -16.67 5.44 7.48
C ASP A 102 -17.62 6.56 7.01
N ARG A 103 -18.04 7.45 7.92
CA ARG A 103 -18.89 8.60 7.54
C ARG A 103 -18.18 9.54 6.56
N VAL A 104 -16.89 9.83 6.78
CA VAL A 104 -16.11 10.66 5.87
C VAL A 104 -15.99 9.96 4.51
N LEU A 105 -15.58 8.71 4.48
CA LEU A 105 -15.45 7.96 3.22
C LEU A 105 -16.77 7.99 2.43
N ARG A 106 -17.91 7.75 3.08
CA ARG A 106 -19.24 7.79 2.43
C ARG A 106 -19.61 9.16 1.88
N LYS A 107 -19.22 10.24 2.55
CA LYS A 107 -19.40 11.62 2.07
C LYS A 107 -18.75 11.83 0.70
N TYR A 108 -17.64 11.15 0.45
CA TYR A 108 -16.88 11.24 -0.80
C TYR A 108 -17.12 10.07 -1.77
N GLY A 109 -18.18 9.28 -1.57
CA GLY A 109 -18.53 8.15 -2.45
C GLY A 109 -17.74 6.87 -2.23
N HIS A 110 -16.93 6.81 -1.17
CA HIS A 110 -16.13 5.65 -0.80
C HIS A 110 -16.72 4.88 0.39
N ARG A 111 -16.15 3.73 0.70
CA ARG A 111 -16.48 2.94 1.90
C ARG A 111 -15.33 2.04 2.31
N PRO A 112 -15.22 1.68 3.60
CA PRO A 112 -14.26 0.68 4.03
C PRO A 112 -14.52 -0.70 3.40
N LYS A 113 -13.47 -1.45 3.18
CA LYS A 113 -13.56 -2.88 2.89
C LYS A 113 -13.67 -3.63 4.22
N TYR A 114 -14.89 -3.68 4.79
CA TYR A 114 -15.17 -4.16 6.14
C TYR A 114 -14.47 -5.47 6.53
N PRO A 115 -14.39 -6.52 5.68
CA PRO A 115 -13.69 -7.75 6.03
C PRO A 115 -12.17 -7.57 6.25
N LYS A 116 -11.60 -6.47 5.76
CA LYS A 116 -10.17 -6.14 5.93
C LYS A 116 -9.89 -5.11 7.03
N VAL A 117 -10.93 -4.54 7.65
CA VAL A 117 -10.73 -3.66 8.80
C VAL A 117 -10.20 -4.47 9.97
N LYS A 118 -9.02 -4.11 10.47
CA LYS A 118 -8.36 -4.85 11.54
C LYS A 118 -7.87 -3.92 12.64
N TYR A 119 -7.97 -4.42 13.86
CA TYR A 119 -7.36 -3.84 15.03
C TYR A 119 -6.33 -4.81 15.60
N TYR A 120 -5.22 -4.26 16.05
CA TYR A 120 -4.12 -5.00 16.66
C TYR A 120 -3.79 -4.38 18.03
N GLY A 121 -3.79 -5.19 19.06
CA GLY A 121 -3.36 -4.80 20.40
C GLY A 121 -1.84 -4.65 20.52
N PRO A 122 -1.34 -4.21 21.70
CA PRO A 122 0.09 -4.05 21.93
C PRO A 122 0.90 -5.34 21.73
N SER A 123 0.35 -6.49 22.12
CA SER A 123 1.00 -7.81 22.04
C SER A 123 0.86 -8.51 20.69
N ASP A 124 0.14 -7.94 19.75
CA ASP A 124 -0.10 -8.56 18.44
C ASP A 124 1.04 -8.30 17.46
N TYR A 125 1.23 -9.26 16.55
CA TYR A 125 1.99 -9.05 15.33
C TYR A 125 1.11 -8.30 14.32
N LYS A 126 1.59 -7.15 13.83
CA LYS A 126 0.81 -6.20 13.03
C LYS A 126 1.27 -6.22 11.58
N PRO A 127 0.56 -6.93 10.68
CA PRO A 127 0.86 -6.83 9.25
C PRO A 127 0.42 -5.45 8.72
N ILE A 128 1.39 -4.69 8.26
CA ILE A 128 1.21 -3.32 7.74
C ILE A 128 2.02 -3.19 6.45
N THR A 129 1.36 -2.91 5.34
CA THR A 129 1.98 -2.60 4.04
C THR A 129 3.14 -3.54 3.68
N GLY A 130 2.88 -4.88 3.70
CA GLY A 130 3.87 -5.88 3.32
C GLY A 130 4.95 -6.20 4.36
N THR A 131 4.85 -5.65 5.56
CA THR A 131 5.79 -5.84 6.67
C THR A 131 5.05 -6.26 7.93
N ILE A 132 5.70 -6.95 8.86
CA ILE A 132 5.17 -7.24 10.19
C ILE A 132 5.85 -6.34 11.22
N VAL A 133 5.07 -5.53 11.95
CA VAL A 133 5.53 -4.86 13.16
C VAL A 133 5.33 -5.81 14.33
N THR A 134 6.43 -6.19 15.00
CA THR A 134 6.40 -7.12 16.14
C THR A 134 5.96 -6.41 17.43
N PRO A 135 5.55 -7.16 18.48
CA PRO A 135 5.28 -6.58 19.80
C PRO A 135 6.47 -5.81 20.39
N ARG A 136 7.70 -6.17 20.01
CA ARG A 136 8.93 -5.47 20.40
C ARG A 136 9.23 -4.22 19.57
N GLN A 137 8.30 -3.79 18.71
CA GLN A 137 8.44 -2.64 17.81
C GLN A 137 9.58 -2.77 16.78
N SER A 138 10.02 -3.98 16.48
CA SER A 138 10.93 -4.29 15.38
C SER A 138 10.14 -4.70 14.14
N LEU A 139 10.78 -4.60 12.96
CA LEU A 139 10.22 -5.09 11.72
C LEU A 139 10.60 -6.57 11.52
N ALA A 140 9.69 -7.34 10.93
CA ALA A 140 9.94 -8.73 10.57
C ALA A 140 9.38 -9.04 9.17
N VAL A 141 10.06 -9.93 8.47
CA VAL A 141 9.65 -10.40 7.14
C VAL A 141 8.38 -11.26 7.27
N PRO A 142 7.29 -10.97 6.51
CA PRO A 142 6.09 -11.78 6.54
C PRO A 142 6.36 -13.25 6.15
N ASN A 143 5.67 -14.19 6.81
CA ASN A 143 5.81 -15.62 6.52
C ASN A 143 5.55 -15.98 5.06
N GLY A 144 4.61 -15.27 4.39
CA GLY A 144 4.34 -15.45 2.97
C GLY A 144 5.58 -15.18 2.11
N LEU A 145 6.26 -14.07 2.34
CA LEU A 145 7.49 -13.72 1.62
C LEU A 145 8.62 -14.71 1.94
N GLN A 146 8.78 -15.10 3.22
CA GLN A 146 9.77 -16.13 3.61
C GLN A 146 9.54 -17.45 2.87
N LYS A 147 8.29 -17.93 2.78
CA LYS A 147 7.92 -19.13 2.05
C LYS A 147 8.19 -19.00 0.56
N THR A 148 7.88 -17.85 -0.05
CA THR A 148 8.16 -17.58 -1.46
C THR A 148 9.65 -17.64 -1.75
N ILE A 149 10.49 -17.01 -0.92
CA ILE A 149 11.95 -17.06 -1.05
C ILE A 149 12.48 -18.48 -0.91
N TYR A 150 11.99 -19.23 0.09
CA TYR A 150 12.40 -20.62 0.29
C TYR A 150 12.05 -21.49 -0.92
N ASN A 151 10.84 -21.39 -1.45
CA ASN A 151 10.41 -22.16 -2.63
C ASN A 151 11.23 -21.78 -3.87
N ALA A 152 11.45 -20.47 -4.10
CA ALA A 152 12.29 -19.99 -5.19
C ALA A 152 13.73 -20.50 -5.08
N PHE A 153 14.28 -20.55 -3.87
CA PHE A 153 15.61 -21.13 -3.63
C PHE A 153 15.65 -22.63 -3.94
N GLN A 154 14.63 -23.41 -3.54
CA GLN A 154 14.58 -24.83 -3.88
C GLN A 154 14.53 -25.08 -5.40
N SER A 155 13.87 -24.19 -6.14
CA SER A 155 13.84 -24.29 -7.62
C SER A 155 15.18 -23.95 -8.26
N VAL A 156 15.94 -23.02 -7.72
CA VAL A 156 17.24 -22.57 -8.25
C VAL A 156 18.39 -23.47 -7.82
N LYS A 157 18.29 -24.09 -6.64
CA LYS A 157 19.35 -24.91 -6.03
C LYS A 157 19.99 -25.97 -6.95
N PRO A 158 19.23 -26.69 -7.82
CA PRO A 158 19.83 -27.73 -8.67
C PRO A 158 20.85 -27.22 -9.70
N PHE A 159 20.79 -25.95 -10.07
CA PHE A 159 21.64 -25.39 -11.13
C PHE A 159 22.45 -24.15 -10.69
N ILE A 160 22.40 -23.79 -9.39
CA ILE A 160 23.07 -22.58 -8.89
C ILE A 160 24.58 -22.60 -9.10
N ASP A 161 25.21 -23.78 -9.03
CA ASP A 161 26.64 -23.99 -9.19
C ASP A 161 27.01 -24.48 -10.61
N ALA A 162 26.09 -24.43 -11.57
CA ALA A 162 26.35 -24.87 -12.95
C ALA A 162 27.34 -23.92 -13.65
N GLU A 163 28.22 -24.48 -14.50
CA GLU A 163 29.20 -23.68 -15.27
C GLU A 163 28.54 -22.75 -16.30
N SER A 164 27.32 -23.10 -16.73
CA SER A 164 26.53 -22.27 -17.65
C SER A 164 25.05 -22.29 -17.25
N HIS A 165 24.35 -21.18 -17.47
CA HIS A 165 22.94 -21.00 -17.16
C HIS A 165 22.16 -20.70 -18.44
N SER A 166 20.97 -21.28 -18.57
CA SER A 166 20.00 -20.87 -19.58
C SER A 166 19.45 -19.46 -19.27
N GLU A 167 18.83 -18.80 -20.25
CA GLU A 167 18.16 -17.51 -20.00
C GLU A 167 17.08 -17.61 -18.90
N GLU A 168 16.40 -18.74 -18.81
CA GLU A 168 15.39 -18.99 -17.79
C GLU A 168 16.00 -19.14 -16.39
N ASP A 169 17.15 -19.85 -16.28
CA ASP A 169 17.88 -19.99 -15.02
C ASP A 169 18.32 -18.62 -14.50
N VAL A 170 18.86 -17.78 -15.38
CA VAL A 170 19.27 -16.40 -15.03
C VAL A 170 18.11 -15.58 -14.52
N LYS A 171 16.93 -15.65 -15.16
CA LYS A 171 15.72 -14.96 -14.70
C LYS A 171 15.29 -15.44 -13.31
N GLN A 172 15.31 -16.74 -13.06
CA GLN A 172 14.95 -17.29 -11.75
C GLN A 172 15.94 -16.86 -10.66
N ILE A 173 17.24 -16.88 -10.93
CA ILE A 173 18.28 -16.40 -10.00
C ILE A 173 18.09 -14.90 -9.71
N LEU A 174 17.86 -14.06 -10.72
CA LEU A 174 17.63 -12.64 -10.54
C LEU A 174 16.34 -12.35 -9.75
N SER A 175 15.28 -13.11 -10.00
CA SER A 175 14.04 -13.04 -9.24
C SER A 175 14.28 -13.36 -7.75
N LEU A 176 15.01 -14.43 -7.46
CA LEU A 176 15.36 -14.80 -6.08
C LEU A 176 16.22 -13.72 -5.41
N LYS A 177 17.22 -13.15 -6.12
CA LYS A 177 18.02 -12.02 -5.61
C LYS A 177 17.15 -10.83 -5.24
N GLY A 178 16.20 -10.46 -6.08
CA GLY A 178 15.25 -9.38 -5.82
C GLY A 178 14.37 -9.63 -4.59
N GLN A 179 13.85 -10.86 -4.45
CA GLN A 179 13.04 -11.26 -3.29
C GLN A 179 13.84 -11.21 -1.97
N ILE A 180 15.09 -11.68 -1.98
CA ILE A 180 15.98 -11.60 -0.81
C ILE A 180 16.31 -10.15 -0.48
N GLN A 181 16.56 -9.31 -1.47
CA GLN A 181 16.79 -7.89 -1.24
C GLN A 181 15.55 -7.22 -0.62
N ALA A 182 14.35 -7.54 -1.09
CA ALA A 182 13.10 -7.04 -0.49
C ALA A 182 12.96 -7.48 0.98
N ALA A 183 13.26 -8.73 1.30
CA ALA A 183 13.24 -9.22 2.68
C ALA A 183 14.29 -8.51 3.56
N ARG A 184 15.48 -8.24 3.03
CA ARG A 184 16.56 -7.55 3.77
C ARG A 184 16.28 -6.06 3.99
N ASN A 185 15.52 -5.41 3.13
CA ASN A 185 15.05 -4.04 3.38
C ASN A 185 14.13 -3.97 4.61
N ILE A 186 13.48 -5.09 4.97
CA ILE A 186 12.66 -5.22 6.17
C ILE A 186 13.51 -5.66 7.37
N GLU A 187 14.37 -6.68 7.19
CA GLU A 187 15.18 -7.32 8.22
C GLU A 187 16.59 -7.64 7.68
N GLU A 188 17.54 -6.74 7.93
CA GLU A 188 18.87 -6.69 7.28
C GLU A 188 19.64 -8.01 7.29
N GLY A 189 19.58 -8.74 8.40
CA GLY A 189 20.26 -10.03 8.58
C GLY A 189 19.57 -11.24 7.95
N LYS A 190 18.46 -11.08 7.23
CA LYS A 190 17.66 -12.22 6.74
C LYS A 190 18.32 -12.96 5.59
N PHE A 191 18.20 -14.31 5.59
CA PHE A 191 18.69 -15.22 4.56
C PHE A 191 20.19 -15.12 4.23
N PRO A 192 21.12 -15.10 5.19
CA PRO A 192 22.54 -14.92 4.92
C PRO A 192 23.14 -16.07 4.13
N GLU A 193 22.70 -17.31 4.39
CA GLU A 193 23.21 -18.52 3.71
C GLU A 193 22.79 -18.56 2.23
N ILE A 194 21.49 -18.33 1.96
CA ILE A 194 20.99 -18.31 0.58
C ILE A 194 21.72 -17.24 -0.23
N ARG A 195 21.94 -16.06 0.37
CA ARG A 195 22.64 -14.98 -0.29
C ARG A 195 24.08 -15.34 -0.69
N ARG A 196 24.81 -16.07 0.17
CA ARG A 196 26.19 -16.50 -0.14
C ARG A 196 26.24 -17.43 -1.34
N LEU A 197 25.20 -18.25 -1.53
CA LEU A 197 25.12 -19.21 -2.62
C LEU A 197 24.73 -18.61 -3.96
N ILE A 198 24.10 -17.44 -3.98
CA ILE A 198 23.59 -16.80 -5.22
C ILE A 198 24.38 -15.57 -5.66
N ASN A 199 25.41 -15.13 -4.91
CA ASN A 199 26.30 -14.04 -5.28
C ASN A 199 27.49 -14.54 -6.08
#